data_d652e1b575257ec77d6ecd377f31451d
#
_entry.id   d652e1b575257ec77d6ecd377f31451d
#
_cell.length_a   1.000
_cell.length_b   1.000
_cell.length_c   1.000
_cell.angle_alpha   90.00
_cell.angle_beta   90.00
_cell.angle_gamma   90.00
#
_symmetry.space_group_name_H-M   'P 1'
#
loop_
_entity.id
_entity.type
_entity.pdbx_description
1 polymer ?
#
loop_
_entity_poly.entity_id
_entity_poly.type
_entity_poly.pdbx_seq_one_letter_code
_entity_poly.pdbx_strand_id
1 'polypeptide(L)'
;MVSTRRKLETRSHLLMHARSLVTAAAILLAMSFAAAQARDLTIVALAPAQSAIRQVFAKPFGEATAITTNVISWGGDMDMLRGQVKTPDSTWDVVMVDSEGLAAGCSENLFEKLDWSAIGGKDHYLPQGVSDCGVGAGVASLALAWDRDKSPTPPTWADFWDVARFPGKRGLHNGVRGNLEFALLADGVAPGDVYKVLATSEGVDRAFRKLDQLKPYIVWWNDDAEAARILASGDVLMSSAFAPQIAQVNRTAHRNFGIQWAASLYEVQSWAIVKGSPDVRQATQFLYFAGTPAIEARLVGQFGDGGLAKGANDGLPGELAQLSPTTPANLNAAVRMDVGFWHDNLTKLRQRFDAWLAAH
;
A
#
# COMPACT_ATOMS: atom_id res chain seq x y z
N MET A 1 22.28 -45.15 -77.19
CA MET A 1 22.27 -45.44 -75.71
C MET A 1 22.88 -44.32 -74.85
N VAL A 2 23.43 -43.25 -75.40
CA VAL A 2 24.11 -42.19 -74.60
C VAL A 2 23.19 -41.03 -74.20
N SER A 3 22.04 -40.83 -74.90
CA SER A 3 21.13 -39.70 -74.69
C SER A 3 20.21 -39.83 -73.47
N THR A 4 19.91 -41.07 -72.98
CA THR A 4 18.97 -41.37 -71.90
C THR A 4 19.62 -41.22 -70.49
N ARG A 5 20.93 -41.43 -70.40
CA ARG A 5 21.63 -41.31 -69.08
C ARG A 5 21.77 -39.84 -68.65
N ARG A 6 22.01 -38.90 -69.56
CA ARG A 6 22.15 -37.48 -69.24
C ARG A 6 20.88 -36.79 -68.75
N LYS A 7 19.69 -37.26 -69.15
CA LYS A 7 18.40 -36.75 -68.65
C LYS A 7 18.01 -37.21 -67.26
N LEU A 8 18.52 -38.35 -66.85
CA LEU A 8 18.27 -38.90 -65.50
C LEU A 8 19.15 -38.21 -64.42
N GLU A 9 20.41 -37.92 -64.74
CA GLU A 9 21.31 -37.21 -63.82
C GLU A 9 20.87 -35.76 -63.54
N THR A 10 20.41 -35.04 -64.59
CA THR A 10 19.90 -33.66 -64.43
C THR A 10 18.60 -33.58 -63.61
N ARG A 11 17.74 -34.62 -63.65
CA ARG A 11 16.52 -34.68 -62.82
C ARG A 11 16.81 -35.00 -61.39
N SER A 12 17.84 -35.82 -61.10
CA SER A 12 18.20 -36.16 -59.69
C SER A 12 18.85 -34.96 -59.00
N HIS A 13 19.66 -34.15 -59.66
CA HIS A 13 20.24 -32.91 -59.10
C HIS A 13 19.21 -31.82 -58.84
N LEU A 14 18.22 -31.65 -59.74
CA LEU A 14 17.13 -30.69 -59.56
C LEU A 14 16.21 -31.06 -58.37
N LEU A 15 15.92 -32.34 -58.17
CA LEU A 15 15.13 -32.86 -57.03
C LEU A 15 15.87 -32.78 -55.71
N MET A 16 17.20 -32.93 -55.71
CA MET A 16 18.01 -32.75 -54.49
C MET A 16 18.10 -31.30 -54.08
N HIS A 17 18.26 -30.37 -55.00
CA HIS A 17 18.30 -28.95 -54.68
C HIS A 17 16.94 -28.42 -54.25
N ALA A 18 15.80 -28.89 -54.84
CA ALA A 18 14.46 -28.54 -54.40
C ALA A 18 14.15 -29.05 -52.95
N ARG A 19 14.63 -30.26 -52.61
CA ARG A 19 14.50 -30.79 -51.21
C ARG A 19 15.34 -30.02 -50.20
N SER A 20 16.53 -29.58 -50.56
CA SER A 20 17.40 -28.78 -49.70
C SER A 20 16.87 -27.38 -49.43
N LEU A 21 16.24 -26.77 -50.44
CA LEU A 21 15.59 -25.45 -50.30
C LEU A 21 14.30 -25.50 -49.44
N VAL A 22 13.52 -26.57 -49.55
CA VAL A 22 12.31 -26.75 -48.74
C VAL A 22 12.66 -27.01 -47.25
N THR A 23 13.74 -27.80 -47.02
CA THR A 23 14.22 -28.02 -45.62
C THR A 23 14.85 -26.78 -45.01
N ALA A 24 15.56 -25.96 -45.78
CA ALA A 24 16.12 -24.69 -45.28
C ALA A 24 15.02 -23.64 -45.00
N ALA A 25 13.97 -23.58 -45.82
CA ALA A 25 12.81 -22.70 -45.57
C ALA A 25 11.98 -23.14 -44.35
N ALA A 26 11.84 -24.45 -44.11
CA ALA A 26 11.14 -24.97 -42.92
C ALA A 26 11.95 -24.72 -41.64
N ILE A 27 13.26 -24.76 -41.65
CA ILE A 27 14.15 -24.44 -40.51
C ILE A 27 14.12 -22.94 -40.21
N LEU A 28 14.12 -22.09 -41.26
CA LEU A 28 13.98 -20.64 -41.08
C LEU A 28 12.61 -20.23 -40.55
N LEU A 29 11.51 -20.89 -40.94
CA LEU A 29 10.18 -20.66 -40.36
C LEU A 29 10.08 -21.16 -38.92
N ALA A 30 10.78 -22.25 -38.54
CA ALA A 30 10.80 -22.74 -37.15
C ALA A 30 11.62 -21.84 -36.21
N MET A 31 12.62 -21.12 -36.71
CA MET A 31 13.38 -20.15 -35.90
C MET A 31 12.64 -18.83 -35.63
N SER A 32 11.58 -18.54 -36.41
CA SER A 32 10.78 -17.32 -36.24
C SER A 32 9.75 -17.39 -35.11
N PHE A 33 9.60 -18.56 -34.47
CA PHE A 33 8.81 -18.75 -33.25
C PHE A 33 9.70 -18.89 -31.99
N ALA A 34 10.83 -18.18 -31.94
CA ALA A 34 11.37 -17.82 -30.63
C ALA A 34 10.34 -16.86 -30.04
N ALA A 35 9.38 -17.41 -29.29
CA ALA A 35 8.49 -16.61 -28.47
C ALA A 35 9.40 -15.66 -27.69
N ALA A 36 9.34 -14.38 -27.97
CA ALA A 36 9.97 -13.38 -27.14
C ALA A 36 9.47 -13.67 -25.74
N GLN A 37 10.36 -14.19 -24.91
CA GLN A 37 10.01 -14.55 -23.54
C GLN A 37 9.58 -13.22 -22.90
N ALA A 38 8.29 -13.08 -22.65
CA ALA A 38 7.77 -11.88 -22.04
C ALA A 38 8.53 -11.68 -20.73
N ARG A 39 9.08 -10.49 -20.52
CA ARG A 39 9.75 -10.19 -19.25
C ARG A 39 8.76 -10.28 -18.11
N ASP A 40 9.26 -10.49 -16.93
CA ASP A 40 8.44 -10.50 -15.72
C ASP A 40 7.77 -9.14 -15.52
N LEU A 41 6.48 -9.15 -15.14
CA LEU A 41 5.78 -7.96 -14.70
C LEU A 41 6.39 -7.47 -13.40
N THR A 42 6.99 -6.29 -13.40
CA THR A 42 7.62 -5.72 -12.21
C THR A 42 6.62 -4.93 -11.39
N ILE A 43 6.38 -5.40 -10.16
CA ILE A 43 5.52 -4.78 -9.16
C ILE A 43 6.40 -4.16 -8.09
N VAL A 44 6.32 -2.86 -7.93
CA VAL A 44 7.12 -2.08 -6.99
C VAL A 44 6.28 -1.79 -5.75
N ALA A 45 6.63 -2.42 -4.64
CA ALA A 45 5.92 -2.30 -3.37
C ALA A 45 6.57 -1.25 -2.46
N LEU A 46 5.77 -0.48 -1.73
CA LEU A 46 6.30 0.32 -0.64
C LEU A 46 6.94 -0.60 0.42
N ALA A 47 8.12 -0.25 0.90
CA ALA A 47 8.66 -0.87 2.10
C ALA A 47 7.84 -0.35 3.31
N PRO A 48 7.41 -1.19 4.24
CA PRO A 48 7.69 -2.61 4.48
C PRO A 48 6.67 -3.59 3.84
N ALA A 49 5.75 -3.14 2.96
CA ALA A 49 4.65 -3.95 2.43
C ALA A 49 5.08 -5.07 1.45
N GLN A 50 6.35 -5.13 1.04
CA GLN A 50 6.81 -6.06 0.00
C GLN A 50 6.38 -7.52 0.23
N SER A 51 6.50 -8.01 1.47
CA SER A 51 6.15 -9.40 1.79
C SER A 51 4.65 -9.65 1.62
N ALA A 52 3.82 -8.70 2.06
CA ALA A 52 2.38 -8.74 1.91
C ALA A 52 1.98 -8.75 0.42
N ILE A 53 2.55 -7.83 -0.35
CA ILE A 53 2.28 -7.72 -1.79
C ILE A 53 2.64 -9.01 -2.52
N ARG A 54 3.77 -9.62 -2.19
CA ARG A 54 4.17 -10.90 -2.78
C ARG A 54 3.19 -12.02 -2.46
N GLN A 55 2.74 -12.11 -1.21
CA GLN A 55 1.90 -13.22 -0.74
C GLN A 55 0.43 -13.06 -1.14
N VAL A 56 -0.11 -11.83 -1.04
CA VAL A 56 -1.53 -11.57 -1.29
C VAL A 56 -1.82 -11.40 -2.77
N PHE A 57 -0.95 -10.71 -3.50
CA PHE A 57 -1.23 -10.28 -4.88
C PHE A 57 -0.38 -10.99 -5.91
N ALA A 58 0.95 -10.85 -5.86
CA ALA A 58 1.83 -11.23 -6.95
C ALA A 58 1.88 -12.74 -7.19
N LYS A 59 2.07 -13.54 -6.14
CA LYS A 59 2.10 -15.00 -6.25
C LYS A 59 0.74 -15.57 -6.73
N PRO A 60 -0.42 -15.21 -6.13
CA PRO A 60 -1.70 -15.71 -6.63
C PRO A 60 -2.04 -15.23 -8.05
N PHE A 61 -1.62 -14.02 -8.42
CA PHE A 61 -1.78 -13.53 -9.79
C PHE A 61 -0.99 -14.38 -10.79
N GLY A 62 0.26 -14.68 -10.51
CA GLY A 62 1.09 -15.55 -11.34
C GLY A 62 0.51 -16.96 -11.49
N GLU A 63 -0.01 -17.54 -10.39
CA GLU A 63 -0.67 -18.84 -10.39
C GLU A 63 -1.97 -18.85 -11.22
N ALA A 64 -2.72 -17.75 -11.20
CA ALA A 64 -4.00 -17.64 -11.92
C ALA A 64 -3.83 -17.32 -13.42
N THR A 65 -2.75 -16.62 -13.81
CA THR A 65 -2.60 -16.06 -15.16
C THR A 65 -1.43 -16.62 -15.95
N ALA A 66 -0.51 -17.36 -15.30
CA ALA A 66 0.78 -17.78 -15.82
C ALA A 66 1.71 -16.59 -16.22
N ILE A 67 1.40 -15.35 -15.77
CA ILE A 67 2.28 -14.18 -15.92
C ILE A 67 3.28 -14.21 -14.78
N THR A 68 4.56 -14.27 -15.12
CA THR A 68 5.64 -14.18 -14.12
C THR A 68 5.74 -12.78 -13.57
N THR A 69 5.99 -12.67 -12.26
CA THR A 69 6.05 -11.39 -11.56
C THR A 69 7.35 -11.23 -10.80
N ASN A 70 7.92 -10.05 -10.84
CA ASN A 70 9.04 -9.64 -10.00
C ASN A 70 8.59 -8.57 -9.01
N VAL A 71 8.68 -8.84 -7.70
CA VAL A 71 8.30 -7.87 -6.66
C VAL A 71 9.55 -7.27 -6.05
N ILE A 72 9.74 -5.98 -6.25
CA ILE A 72 10.81 -5.19 -5.65
C ILE A 72 10.25 -4.19 -4.64
N SER A 73 11.09 -3.69 -3.73
CA SER A 73 10.65 -2.67 -2.76
C SER A 73 11.33 -1.33 -3.03
N TRP A 74 10.66 -0.25 -2.65
CA TRP A 74 11.18 1.11 -2.69
C TRP A 74 10.72 1.91 -1.47
N GLY A 75 11.35 3.06 -1.25
CA GLY A 75 11.06 3.93 -0.10
C GLY A 75 10.03 5.04 -0.36
N GLY A 76 9.37 5.06 -1.52
CA GLY A 76 8.47 6.17 -1.88
C GLY A 76 9.18 7.39 -2.48
N ASP A 77 10.46 7.29 -2.82
CA ASP A 77 11.24 8.40 -3.39
C ASP A 77 10.76 8.73 -4.82
N MET A 78 10.05 9.85 -4.96
CA MET A 78 9.49 10.32 -6.22
C MET A 78 10.56 10.67 -7.26
N ASP A 79 11.78 11.02 -6.88
CA ASP A 79 12.87 11.28 -7.84
C ASP A 79 13.32 9.98 -8.52
N MET A 80 13.30 8.88 -7.78
CA MET A 80 13.54 7.55 -8.36
C MET A 80 12.46 7.19 -9.39
N LEU A 81 11.19 7.44 -9.10
CA LEU A 81 10.08 7.21 -10.04
C LEU A 81 10.20 8.12 -11.28
N ARG A 82 10.53 9.41 -11.11
CA ARG A 82 10.79 10.34 -12.22
C ARG A 82 11.92 9.84 -13.12
N GLY A 83 12.96 9.26 -12.50
CA GLY A 83 14.07 8.62 -13.22
C GLY A 83 13.59 7.44 -14.08
N GLN A 84 12.76 6.55 -13.53
CA GLN A 84 12.20 5.41 -14.26
C GLN A 84 11.38 5.85 -15.48
N VAL A 85 10.50 6.83 -15.35
CA VAL A 85 9.67 7.33 -16.46
C VAL A 85 10.49 7.96 -17.59
N LYS A 86 11.64 8.56 -17.28
CA LYS A 86 12.54 9.18 -18.28
C LYS A 86 13.42 8.17 -19.00
N THR A 87 13.55 6.96 -18.47
CA THR A 87 14.41 5.92 -19.04
C THR A 87 13.65 5.12 -20.09
N PRO A 88 14.12 5.04 -21.36
CA PRO A 88 13.42 4.29 -22.43
C PRO A 88 13.18 2.81 -22.09
N ASP A 89 14.06 2.22 -21.31
CA ASP A 89 13.99 0.82 -20.87
C ASP A 89 13.55 0.71 -19.40
N SER A 90 12.53 1.47 -19.01
CA SER A 90 11.96 1.38 -17.66
C SER A 90 11.60 -0.06 -17.34
N THR A 91 12.04 -0.50 -16.16
CA THR A 91 11.76 -1.85 -15.67
C THR A 91 10.54 -1.90 -14.73
N TRP A 92 9.97 -0.76 -14.37
CA TRP A 92 8.81 -0.66 -13.48
C TRP A 92 7.51 -0.66 -14.26
N ASP A 93 6.57 -1.51 -13.87
CA ASP A 93 5.25 -1.59 -14.52
C ASP A 93 4.13 -1.09 -13.63
N VAL A 94 4.05 -1.64 -12.43
CA VAL A 94 3.07 -1.26 -11.42
C VAL A 94 3.81 -0.79 -10.19
N VAL A 95 3.41 0.34 -9.66
CA VAL A 95 3.99 0.89 -8.44
C VAL A 95 2.91 1.11 -7.39
N MET A 96 3.20 0.73 -6.15
CA MET A 96 2.41 1.09 -4.99
C MET A 96 2.91 2.43 -4.45
N VAL A 97 2.00 3.37 -4.30
CA VAL A 97 2.27 4.70 -3.77
C VAL A 97 1.31 5.02 -2.62
N ASP A 98 1.75 5.87 -1.72
CA ASP A 98 0.88 6.53 -0.75
C ASP A 98 0.02 7.62 -1.42
N SER A 99 -0.86 8.23 -0.67
CA SER A 99 -1.75 9.25 -1.20
C SER A 99 -1.01 10.49 -1.72
N GLU A 100 0.14 10.86 -1.11
CA GLU A 100 0.98 11.99 -1.53
C GLU A 100 1.70 11.67 -2.84
N GLY A 101 2.32 10.49 -2.93
CA GLY A 101 2.95 9.99 -4.15
C GLY A 101 1.97 9.83 -5.30
N LEU A 102 0.73 9.40 -5.03
CA LEU A 102 -0.33 9.34 -6.06
C LEU A 102 -0.68 10.73 -6.58
N ALA A 103 -0.93 11.68 -5.69
CA ALA A 103 -1.28 13.04 -6.09
C ALA A 103 -0.16 13.71 -6.91
N ALA A 104 1.08 13.61 -6.45
CA ALA A 104 2.26 14.12 -7.16
C ALA A 104 2.43 13.44 -8.52
N GLY A 105 2.44 12.11 -8.57
CA GLY A 105 2.64 11.36 -9.80
C GLY A 105 1.55 11.58 -10.84
N CYS A 106 0.28 11.75 -10.42
CA CYS A 106 -0.81 12.12 -11.33
C CYS A 106 -0.61 13.52 -11.90
N SER A 107 -0.28 14.51 -11.07
CA SER A 107 -0.07 15.90 -11.52
C SER A 107 1.11 16.05 -12.48
N GLU A 108 2.16 15.26 -12.28
CA GLU A 108 3.37 15.23 -13.09
C GLU A 108 3.28 14.27 -14.30
N ASN A 109 2.13 13.60 -14.50
CA ASN A 109 1.91 12.61 -15.55
C ASN A 109 2.93 11.45 -15.54
N LEU A 110 3.29 10.98 -14.33
CA LEU A 110 4.18 9.83 -14.13
C LEU A 110 3.46 8.49 -14.22
N PHE A 111 2.13 8.50 -14.27
CA PHE A 111 1.28 7.31 -14.34
C PHE A 111 0.42 7.31 -15.58
N GLU A 112 0.06 6.11 -16.05
CA GLU A 112 -0.95 5.96 -17.08
C GLU A 112 -2.33 6.33 -16.52
N LYS A 113 -3.19 6.93 -17.36
CA LYS A 113 -4.60 7.07 -17.01
C LYS A 113 -5.27 5.70 -17.00
N LEU A 114 -6.03 5.40 -15.97
CA LEU A 114 -6.69 4.12 -15.84
C LEU A 114 -7.91 4.00 -16.76
N ASP A 115 -7.96 2.91 -17.52
CA ASP A 115 -9.21 2.46 -18.11
C ASP A 115 -10.02 1.70 -17.05
N TRP A 116 -10.91 2.43 -16.39
CA TRP A 116 -11.74 1.87 -15.33
C TRP A 116 -12.63 0.72 -15.80
N SER A 117 -13.01 0.67 -17.09
CA SER A 117 -13.81 -0.44 -17.62
C SER A 117 -13.01 -1.74 -17.63
N ALA A 118 -11.70 -1.67 -17.83
CA ALA A 118 -10.81 -2.83 -17.84
C ALA A 118 -10.45 -3.36 -16.44
N ILE A 119 -10.73 -2.58 -15.38
CA ILE A 119 -10.40 -2.96 -13.98
C ILE A 119 -11.67 -3.11 -13.10
N GLY A 120 -12.83 -3.36 -13.70
CA GLY A 120 -14.08 -3.62 -12.98
C GLY A 120 -15.00 -2.41 -12.80
N GLY A 121 -14.58 -1.22 -13.19
CA GLY A 121 -15.37 0.01 -13.06
C GLY A 121 -15.20 0.71 -11.70
N LYS A 122 -15.44 2.02 -11.68
CA LYS A 122 -15.34 2.84 -10.46
C LYS A 122 -16.30 2.38 -9.35
N ASP A 123 -17.47 1.91 -9.75
CA ASP A 123 -18.50 1.45 -8.81
C ASP A 123 -18.14 0.13 -8.09
N HIS A 124 -17.11 -0.55 -8.55
CA HIS A 124 -16.57 -1.74 -7.89
C HIS A 124 -15.80 -1.40 -6.61
N TYR A 125 -15.33 -0.17 -6.46
CA TYR A 125 -14.49 0.26 -5.37
C TYR A 125 -15.20 1.21 -4.40
N LEU A 126 -14.70 1.29 -3.18
CA LEU A 126 -15.05 2.37 -2.25
C LEU A 126 -14.56 3.70 -2.85
N PRO A 127 -15.29 4.81 -2.64
CA PRO A 127 -14.92 6.10 -3.23
C PRO A 127 -13.49 6.56 -2.91
N GLN A 128 -12.96 6.16 -1.75
CA GLN A 128 -11.61 6.47 -1.31
C GLN A 128 -10.51 5.86 -2.19
N GLY A 129 -10.81 4.73 -2.87
CA GLY A 129 -9.88 4.00 -3.75
C GLY A 129 -9.94 4.42 -5.21
N VAL A 130 -10.69 5.47 -5.57
CA VAL A 130 -10.92 5.88 -6.97
C VAL A 130 -10.16 7.16 -7.30
N SER A 131 -9.29 7.10 -8.32
CA SER A 131 -8.64 8.27 -8.91
C SER A 131 -8.47 8.11 -10.43
N ASP A 132 -8.02 9.14 -11.13
CA ASP A 132 -7.86 9.06 -12.60
C ASP A 132 -6.65 8.23 -13.04
N CYS A 133 -5.63 8.10 -12.20
CA CYS A 133 -4.35 7.44 -12.54
C CYS A 133 -3.92 6.39 -11.50
N GLY A 134 -4.77 6.07 -10.54
CA GLY A 134 -4.50 5.02 -9.56
C GLY A 134 -5.78 4.41 -9.02
N VAL A 135 -5.68 3.17 -8.57
CA VAL A 135 -6.75 2.43 -7.89
C VAL A 135 -6.26 2.00 -6.50
N GLY A 136 -7.15 2.03 -5.52
CA GLY A 136 -6.82 1.67 -4.16
C GLY A 136 -6.20 0.28 -4.05
N ALA A 137 -5.08 0.20 -3.34
CA ALA A 137 -4.34 -1.03 -3.05
C ALA A 137 -4.60 -1.54 -1.63
N GLY A 138 -4.93 -0.62 -0.73
CA GLY A 138 -5.21 -0.92 0.66
C GLY A 138 -5.34 0.35 1.50
N VAL A 139 -5.80 0.16 2.72
CA VAL A 139 -5.91 1.23 3.73
C VAL A 139 -5.03 0.90 4.92
N ALA A 140 -4.02 1.71 5.12
CA ALA A 140 -3.23 1.70 6.36
C ALA A 140 -3.89 2.60 7.40
N SER A 141 -3.97 2.15 8.67
CA SER A 141 -4.59 2.91 9.74
C SER A 141 -3.72 2.98 10.97
N LEU A 142 -3.51 4.21 11.44
CA LEU A 142 -2.87 4.51 12.71
C LEU A 142 -3.97 4.78 13.75
N ALA A 143 -4.06 3.92 14.75
CA ALA A 143 -5.14 3.92 15.72
C ALA A 143 -4.63 3.84 17.16
N LEU A 144 -5.49 4.07 18.13
CA LEU A 144 -5.21 3.84 19.52
C LEU A 144 -5.33 2.35 19.82
N ALA A 145 -4.25 1.74 20.29
CA ALA A 145 -4.20 0.36 20.75
C ALA A 145 -4.07 0.28 22.26
N TRP A 146 -4.74 -0.70 22.85
CA TRP A 146 -4.72 -0.93 24.30
C TRP A 146 -4.88 -2.42 24.66
N ASP A 147 -4.55 -2.77 25.88
CA ASP A 147 -4.72 -4.13 26.39
C ASP A 147 -6.15 -4.33 26.95
N ARG A 148 -6.97 -5.13 26.25
CA ARG A 148 -8.35 -5.44 26.62
C ARG A 148 -8.44 -6.23 27.95
N ASP A 149 -7.42 -6.99 28.27
CA ASP A 149 -7.38 -7.75 29.52
C ASP A 149 -7.22 -6.83 30.74
N LYS A 150 -6.59 -5.65 30.53
CA LYS A 150 -6.46 -4.62 31.56
C LYS A 150 -7.64 -3.64 31.56
N SER A 151 -8.24 -3.36 30.41
CA SER A 151 -9.40 -2.48 30.30
C SER A 151 -10.36 -3.01 29.23
N PRO A 152 -11.50 -3.61 29.60
CA PRO A 152 -12.48 -4.11 28.64
C PRO A 152 -13.15 -3.00 27.81
N THR A 153 -13.22 -1.79 28.36
CA THR A 153 -13.83 -0.64 27.66
C THR A 153 -12.82 0.02 26.75
N PRO A 154 -13.15 0.22 25.45
CA PRO A 154 -12.30 0.93 24.52
C PRO A 154 -12.03 2.36 24.99
N PRO A 155 -10.75 2.77 25.14
CA PRO A 155 -10.41 4.14 25.52
C PRO A 155 -10.58 5.09 24.32
N THR A 156 -10.83 6.37 24.63
CA THR A 156 -10.80 7.47 23.67
C THR A 156 -9.44 8.15 23.64
N TRP A 157 -9.20 9.07 22.69
CA TRP A 157 -7.99 9.91 22.74
C TRP A 157 -7.97 10.81 23.98
N ALA A 158 -9.12 11.26 24.49
CA ALA A 158 -9.16 11.97 25.77
C ALA A 158 -8.69 11.09 26.95
N ASP A 159 -9.11 9.82 26.99
CA ASP A 159 -8.63 8.86 28.00
C ASP A 159 -7.12 8.58 27.85
N PHE A 160 -6.59 8.58 26.63
CA PHE A 160 -5.16 8.45 26.37
C PHE A 160 -4.35 9.59 27.03
N TRP A 161 -4.89 10.80 27.09
CA TRP A 161 -4.27 11.96 27.77
C TRP A 161 -4.53 12.01 29.28
N ASP A 162 -5.56 11.32 29.78
CA ASP A 162 -5.91 11.31 31.21
C ASP A 162 -5.02 10.32 31.98
N VAL A 163 -3.79 10.75 32.29
CA VAL A 163 -2.83 9.94 33.05
C VAL A 163 -3.20 9.81 34.52
N ALA A 164 -4.10 10.63 35.04
CA ALA A 164 -4.61 10.52 36.41
C ALA A 164 -5.60 9.36 36.53
N ARG A 165 -6.52 9.24 35.56
CA ARG A 165 -7.50 8.15 35.53
C ARG A 165 -6.89 6.83 35.04
N PHE A 166 -5.96 6.91 34.09
CA PHE A 166 -5.27 5.76 33.53
C PHE A 166 -3.76 5.89 33.75
N PRO A 167 -3.27 5.55 34.98
CA PRO A 167 -1.85 5.67 35.32
C PRO A 167 -0.97 4.78 34.44
N GLY A 168 0.14 5.33 33.93
CA GLY A 168 1.10 4.62 33.08
C GLY A 168 1.60 5.45 31.92
N LYS A 169 2.57 4.91 31.19
CA LYS A 169 3.14 5.57 30.02
C LYS A 169 2.28 5.36 28.76
N ARG A 170 2.57 6.17 27.74
CA ARG A 170 1.90 6.19 26.44
C ARG A 170 2.91 6.03 25.32
N GLY A 171 2.62 5.17 24.35
CA GLY A 171 3.41 5.04 23.14
C GLY A 171 2.94 6.02 22.07
N LEU A 172 3.84 6.84 21.55
CA LEU A 172 3.60 7.70 20.39
C LEU A 172 4.73 7.58 19.38
N HIS A 173 4.40 7.79 18.09
CA HIS A 173 5.38 7.85 17.02
C HIS A 173 6.36 9.02 17.24
N ASN A 174 7.66 8.79 17.03
CA ASN A 174 8.67 9.83 17.04
C ASN A 174 8.62 10.65 15.75
N GLY A 175 7.56 11.39 15.57
CA GLY A 175 7.28 12.19 14.39
C GLY A 175 6.05 13.05 14.57
N VAL A 176 5.88 14.04 13.70
CA VAL A 176 4.83 15.03 13.84
C VAL A 176 3.48 14.56 13.31
N ARG A 177 3.48 13.76 12.23
CA ARG A 177 2.25 13.16 11.65
C ARG A 177 1.60 12.23 12.66
N GLY A 178 0.29 12.31 12.78
CA GLY A 178 -0.51 11.56 13.75
C GLY A 178 -0.57 12.24 15.11
N ASN A 179 0.54 12.71 15.63
CA ASN A 179 0.60 13.27 16.98
C ASN A 179 -0.13 14.61 17.11
N LEU A 180 -0.07 15.49 16.12
CA LEU A 180 -0.83 16.74 16.14
C LEU A 180 -2.33 16.49 16.03
N GLU A 181 -2.73 15.56 15.17
CA GLU A 181 -4.12 15.16 15.02
C GLU A 181 -4.66 14.56 16.32
N PHE A 182 -3.95 13.59 16.90
CA PHE A 182 -4.36 12.94 18.15
C PHE A 182 -4.41 13.93 19.34
N ALA A 183 -3.49 14.89 19.38
CA ALA A 183 -3.52 15.93 20.40
C ALA A 183 -4.78 16.80 20.29
N LEU A 184 -5.18 17.21 19.07
CA LEU A 184 -6.41 17.97 18.86
C LEU A 184 -7.67 17.14 19.14
N LEU A 185 -7.70 15.88 18.74
CA LEU A 185 -8.80 14.96 19.04
C LEU A 185 -8.95 14.76 20.55
N ALA A 186 -7.84 14.60 21.27
CA ALA A 186 -7.81 14.52 22.73
C ALA A 186 -8.24 15.82 23.41
N ASP A 187 -8.07 16.96 22.73
CA ASP A 187 -8.49 18.28 23.21
C ASP A 187 -9.91 18.69 22.78
N GLY A 188 -10.68 17.71 22.25
CA GLY A 188 -12.09 17.84 21.94
C GLY A 188 -12.39 18.45 20.56
N VAL A 189 -11.41 18.55 19.66
CA VAL A 189 -11.68 18.93 18.27
C VAL A 189 -12.41 17.76 17.58
N ALA A 190 -13.50 18.08 16.89
CA ALA A 190 -14.26 17.09 16.15
C ALA A 190 -13.40 16.50 14.99
N PRO A 191 -13.54 15.18 14.69
CA PRO A 191 -12.75 14.53 13.63
C PRO A 191 -12.76 15.27 12.29
N GLY A 192 -13.91 15.78 11.86
CA GLY A 192 -14.04 16.53 10.59
C GLY A 192 -13.45 17.95 10.60
N ASP A 193 -13.00 18.45 11.74
CA ASP A 193 -12.43 19.79 11.88
C ASP A 193 -10.92 19.79 12.18
N VAL A 194 -10.30 18.63 12.36
CA VAL A 194 -8.88 18.50 12.74
C VAL A 194 -7.99 19.29 11.78
N TYR A 195 -8.10 19.09 10.49
CA TYR A 195 -7.26 19.78 9.50
C TYR A 195 -7.64 21.24 9.28
N LYS A 196 -8.91 21.63 9.51
CA LYS A 196 -9.29 23.05 9.54
C LYS A 196 -8.61 23.80 10.68
N VAL A 197 -8.48 23.13 11.84
CA VAL A 197 -7.78 23.69 13.00
C VAL A 197 -6.27 23.70 12.73
N LEU A 198 -5.68 22.60 12.23
CA LEU A 198 -4.26 22.52 11.91
C LEU A 198 -3.82 23.50 10.80
N ALA A 199 -4.71 23.93 9.93
CA ALA A 199 -4.42 24.94 8.91
C ALA A 199 -4.12 26.34 9.51
N THR A 200 -4.36 26.54 10.82
CA THR A 200 -4.09 27.81 11.51
C THR A 200 -2.88 27.67 12.44
N SER A 201 -2.14 28.79 12.64
CA SER A 201 -1.02 28.82 13.60
C SER A 201 -1.49 28.54 15.03
N GLU A 202 -2.65 29.07 15.41
CA GLU A 202 -3.27 28.89 16.72
C GLU A 202 -3.64 27.44 16.97
N GLY A 203 -4.12 26.75 15.94
CA GLY A 203 -4.46 25.33 16.01
C GLY A 203 -3.22 24.45 16.16
N VAL A 204 -2.15 24.75 15.42
CA VAL A 204 -0.86 24.07 15.61
C VAL A 204 -0.33 24.31 17.02
N ASP A 205 -0.36 25.56 17.52
CA ASP A 205 0.05 25.89 18.89
C ASP A 205 -0.80 25.15 19.94
N ARG A 206 -2.10 25.00 19.69
CA ARG A 206 -3.01 24.23 20.53
C ARG A 206 -2.61 22.77 20.60
N ALA A 207 -2.27 22.15 19.46
CA ALA A 207 -1.81 20.76 19.40
C ALA A 207 -0.52 20.55 20.20
N PHE A 208 0.48 21.45 20.05
CA PHE A 208 1.73 21.37 20.80
C PHE A 208 1.51 21.57 22.31
N ARG A 209 0.68 22.54 22.74
CA ARG A 209 0.33 22.69 24.16
C ARG A 209 -0.36 21.44 24.75
N LYS A 210 -1.12 20.74 23.92
CA LYS A 210 -1.74 19.47 24.35
C LYS A 210 -0.69 18.37 24.48
N LEU A 211 0.27 18.31 23.57
CA LEU A 211 1.41 17.37 23.64
C LEU A 211 2.30 17.65 24.87
N ASP A 212 2.51 18.91 25.27
CA ASP A 212 3.25 19.27 26.49
C ASP A 212 2.71 18.56 27.75
N GLN A 213 1.39 18.42 27.84
CA GLN A 213 0.76 17.76 29.00
C GLN A 213 1.12 16.27 29.09
N LEU A 214 1.37 15.63 27.96
CA LEU A 214 1.64 14.21 27.87
C LEU A 214 3.15 13.89 27.84
N LYS A 215 3.99 14.86 27.48
CA LYS A 215 5.43 14.69 27.22
C LYS A 215 6.18 13.87 28.28
N PRO A 216 5.99 14.06 29.60
CA PRO A 216 6.68 13.28 30.63
C PRO A 216 6.31 11.79 30.66
N TYR A 217 5.21 11.42 30.03
CA TYR A 217 4.65 10.08 30.05
C TYR A 217 4.85 9.32 28.73
N ILE A 218 5.51 9.93 27.72
CA ILE A 218 5.65 9.33 26.39
C ILE A 218 6.85 8.39 26.35
N VAL A 219 6.63 7.23 25.74
CA VAL A 219 7.64 6.35 25.18
C VAL A 219 7.54 6.47 23.67
N TRP A 220 8.59 6.99 23.05
CA TRP A 220 8.63 7.18 21.60
C TRP A 220 8.96 5.87 20.92
N TRP A 221 8.26 5.58 19.82
CA TRP A 221 8.59 4.49 18.91
C TRP A 221 8.95 5.05 17.54
N ASN A 222 9.87 4.38 16.83
CA ASN A 222 10.45 4.85 15.56
C ASN A 222 10.06 3.98 14.37
N ASP A 223 9.64 2.75 14.61
CA ASP A 223 9.14 1.84 13.59
C ASP A 223 7.86 1.14 14.05
N ASP A 224 7.09 0.65 13.09
CA ASP A 224 5.76 0.10 13.32
C ASP A 224 5.76 -1.11 14.26
N ALA A 225 6.80 -1.95 14.20
CA ALA A 225 6.92 -3.12 15.06
C ALA A 225 7.23 -2.73 16.50
N GLU A 226 7.94 -1.62 16.72
CA GLU A 226 8.26 -1.10 18.02
C GLU A 226 7.00 -0.68 18.79
N ALA A 227 6.03 -0.05 18.11
CA ALA A 227 4.75 0.32 18.72
C ALA A 227 4.02 -0.86 19.34
N ALA A 228 3.95 -1.98 18.62
CA ALA A 228 3.34 -3.21 19.14
C ALA A 228 4.20 -3.87 20.24
N ARG A 229 5.53 -3.82 20.11
CA ARG A 229 6.47 -4.39 21.08
C ARG A 229 6.39 -3.70 22.47
N ILE A 230 6.40 -2.37 22.51
CA ILE A 230 6.32 -1.63 23.79
C ILE A 230 4.96 -1.80 24.47
N LEU A 231 3.90 -2.05 23.71
CA LEU A 231 2.60 -2.41 24.27
C LEU A 231 2.62 -3.85 24.79
N ALA A 232 3.22 -4.78 24.05
CA ALA A 232 3.29 -6.19 24.43
C ALA A 232 4.20 -6.45 25.66
N SER A 233 5.28 -5.69 25.82
CA SER A 233 6.15 -5.75 27.02
C SER A 233 5.50 -5.13 28.26
N GLY A 234 4.46 -4.30 28.08
CA GLY A 234 3.84 -3.55 29.15
C GLY A 234 4.56 -2.25 29.53
N ASP A 235 5.54 -1.81 28.70
CA ASP A 235 6.24 -0.54 28.89
C ASP A 235 5.28 0.66 28.80
N VAL A 236 4.19 0.49 28.04
CA VAL A 236 3.13 1.47 27.90
C VAL A 236 1.76 0.85 28.19
N LEU A 237 0.82 1.66 28.68
CA LEU A 237 -0.56 1.25 28.91
C LEU A 237 -1.38 1.27 27.62
N MET A 238 -1.15 2.28 26.79
CA MET A 238 -1.80 2.52 25.52
C MET A 238 -0.76 3.05 24.54
N SER A 239 -0.95 2.80 23.24
CA SER A 239 -0.06 3.30 22.18
C SER A 239 -0.85 3.73 20.96
N SER A 240 -0.39 4.80 20.26
CA SER A 240 -0.69 4.86 18.83
C SER A 240 0.04 3.70 18.15
N ALA A 241 -0.61 3.03 17.23
CA ALA A 241 -0.01 1.91 16.50
C ALA A 241 -0.71 1.70 15.16
N PHE A 242 0.02 1.18 14.18
CA PHE A 242 -0.60 0.71 12.96
C PHE A 242 -1.37 -0.59 13.21
N ALA A 243 -2.60 -0.64 12.71
CA ALA A 243 -3.50 -1.77 12.93
C ALA A 243 -2.92 -3.14 12.53
N PRO A 244 -2.16 -3.26 11.40
CA PRO A 244 -1.51 -4.51 11.02
C PRO A 244 -0.56 -5.07 12.08
N GLN A 245 0.19 -4.21 12.75
CA GLN A 245 1.16 -4.63 13.79
C GLN A 245 0.45 -5.17 15.03
N ILE A 246 -0.67 -4.55 15.41
CA ILE A 246 -1.51 -5.04 16.52
C ILE A 246 -2.15 -6.38 16.17
N ALA A 247 -2.70 -6.52 14.95
CA ALA A 247 -3.23 -7.78 14.48
C ALA A 247 -2.16 -8.89 14.45
N GLN A 248 -0.94 -8.56 14.03
CA GLN A 248 0.18 -9.51 14.03
C GLN A 248 0.56 -9.95 15.44
N VAL A 249 0.76 -9.03 16.39
CA VAL A 249 1.17 -9.38 17.75
C VAL A 249 0.09 -10.15 18.49
N ASN A 250 -1.18 -9.88 18.24
CA ASN A 250 -2.29 -10.69 18.78
C ASN A 250 -2.18 -12.14 18.32
N ARG A 251 -1.87 -12.38 17.02
CA ARG A 251 -1.71 -13.74 16.50
C ARG A 251 -0.44 -14.44 16.98
N THR A 252 0.71 -13.75 16.98
CA THR A 252 2.01 -14.37 17.20
C THR A 252 2.39 -14.48 18.68
N ALA A 253 1.94 -13.55 19.50
CA ALA A 253 2.23 -13.50 20.92
C ALA A 253 0.99 -13.78 21.82
N HIS A 254 -0.11 -14.22 21.19
CA HIS A 254 -1.37 -14.57 21.88
C HIS A 254 -1.84 -13.45 22.83
N ARG A 255 -1.76 -12.19 22.35
CA ARG A 255 -2.22 -11.02 23.08
C ARG A 255 -3.67 -10.68 22.70
N ASN A 256 -4.34 -9.94 23.59
CA ASN A 256 -5.72 -9.49 23.39
C ASN A 256 -5.77 -7.95 23.31
N PHE A 257 -4.98 -7.39 22.39
CA PHE A 257 -5.00 -5.94 22.19
C PHE A 257 -6.19 -5.50 21.36
N GLY A 258 -6.83 -4.42 21.78
CA GLY A 258 -7.88 -3.73 21.05
C GLY A 258 -7.34 -2.65 20.13
N ILE A 259 -8.13 -2.32 19.10
CA ILE A 259 -7.93 -1.19 18.20
C ILE A 259 -9.17 -0.30 18.32
N GLN A 260 -8.98 0.96 18.75
CA GLN A 260 -10.04 1.97 18.78
C GLN A 260 -10.10 2.67 17.42
N TRP A 261 -11.17 2.39 16.68
CA TRP A 261 -11.35 2.94 15.35
C TRP A 261 -11.92 4.37 15.34
N ALA A 262 -12.67 4.75 16.37
CA ALA A 262 -13.19 6.11 16.47
C ALA A 262 -12.03 7.12 16.55
N ALA A 263 -12.02 8.03 15.58
CA ALA A 263 -10.97 9.02 15.40
C ALA A 263 -9.55 8.42 15.20
N SER A 264 -9.45 7.20 14.64
CA SER A 264 -8.21 6.70 14.05
C SER A 264 -7.87 7.51 12.80
N LEU A 265 -6.61 7.53 12.42
CA LEU A 265 -6.18 8.13 11.15
C LEU A 265 -6.05 7.05 10.11
N TYR A 266 -6.42 7.34 8.87
CA TYR A 266 -6.18 6.41 7.76
C TYR A 266 -5.60 7.10 6.55
N GLU A 267 -4.83 6.32 5.80
CA GLU A 267 -4.26 6.67 4.51
C GLU A 267 -4.55 5.58 3.49
N VAL A 268 -4.79 6.00 2.24
CA VAL A 268 -5.00 5.08 1.13
C VAL A 268 -3.68 4.88 0.39
N GLN A 269 -3.27 3.64 0.28
CA GLN A 269 -2.22 3.22 -0.64
C GLN A 269 -2.86 2.85 -1.97
N SER A 270 -2.21 3.14 -3.08
CA SER A 270 -2.77 2.96 -4.41
C SER A 270 -1.80 2.26 -5.35
N TRP A 271 -2.35 1.43 -6.22
CA TRP A 271 -1.66 0.93 -7.40
C TRP A 271 -1.73 1.94 -8.53
N ALA A 272 -0.61 2.20 -9.19
CA ALA A 272 -0.54 2.99 -10.41
C ALA A 272 0.30 2.27 -11.46
N ILE A 273 -0.04 2.42 -12.74
CA ILE A 273 0.76 1.90 -13.85
C ILE A 273 1.76 2.98 -14.21
N VAL A 274 3.04 2.64 -14.20
CA VAL A 274 4.12 3.59 -14.51
C VAL A 274 4.03 4.03 -15.96
N LYS A 275 4.14 5.33 -16.20
CA LYS A 275 4.08 5.92 -17.53
C LYS A 275 5.16 5.35 -18.44
N GLY A 276 4.75 4.87 -19.62
CA GLY A 276 5.67 4.28 -20.60
C GLY A 276 6.07 2.83 -20.29
N SER A 277 5.42 2.16 -19.35
CA SER A 277 5.60 0.71 -19.15
C SER A 277 5.32 -0.04 -20.46
N PRO A 278 6.19 -0.95 -20.91
CA PRO A 278 5.93 -1.79 -22.07
C PRO A 278 4.85 -2.85 -21.83
N ASP A 279 4.51 -3.12 -20.55
CA ASP A 279 3.59 -4.18 -20.12
C ASP A 279 2.25 -3.65 -19.58
N VAL A 280 1.78 -2.50 -20.08
CA VAL A 280 0.50 -1.86 -19.65
C VAL A 280 -0.66 -2.85 -19.62
N ARG A 281 -0.75 -3.78 -20.59
CA ARG A 281 -1.82 -4.77 -20.63
C ARG A 281 -1.74 -5.74 -19.46
N GLN A 282 -0.57 -6.29 -19.15
CA GLN A 282 -0.36 -7.18 -17.99
C GLN A 282 -0.52 -6.44 -16.67
N ALA A 283 -0.07 -5.18 -16.62
CA ALA A 283 -0.28 -4.29 -15.48
C ALA A 283 -1.78 -4.07 -15.20
N THR A 284 -2.57 -3.80 -16.27
CA THR A 284 -4.04 -3.67 -16.14
C THR A 284 -4.69 -4.97 -15.66
N GLN A 285 -4.25 -6.13 -16.15
CA GLN A 285 -4.72 -7.43 -15.66
C GLN A 285 -4.38 -7.64 -14.18
N PHE A 286 -3.20 -7.21 -13.75
CA PHE A 286 -2.82 -7.24 -12.34
C PHE A 286 -3.72 -6.35 -11.50
N LEU A 287 -4.00 -5.11 -11.92
CA LEU A 287 -4.90 -4.20 -11.19
C LEU A 287 -6.32 -4.80 -11.07
N TYR A 288 -6.84 -5.39 -12.15
CA TYR A 288 -8.14 -6.07 -12.12
C TYR A 288 -8.15 -7.22 -11.09
N PHE A 289 -7.12 -8.07 -11.13
CA PHE A 289 -6.99 -9.20 -10.20
C PHE A 289 -6.84 -8.73 -8.76
N ALA A 290 -5.96 -7.75 -8.53
CA ALA A 290 -5.67 -7.20 -7.21
C ALA A 290 -6.92 -6.57 -6.56
N GLY A 291 -7.76 -5.91 -7.35
CA GLY A 291 -9.00 -5.29 -6.88
C GLY A 291 -10.18 -6.25 -6.73
N THR A 292 -9.98 -7.56 -6.84
CA THR A 292 -11.11 -8.48 -6.56
C THR A 292 -11.37 -8.60 -5.06
N PRO A 293 -12.64 -8.63 -4.61
CA PRO A 293 -12.97 -8.70 -3.18
C PRO A 293 -12.30 -9.87 -2.46
N ALA A 294 -12.22 -11.04 -3.12
CA ALA A 294 -11.61 -12.24 -2.55
C ALA A 294 -10.09 -12.11 -2.33
N ILE A 295 -9.40 -11.34 -3.16
CA ILE A 295 -7.96 -11.08 -3.01
C ILE A 295 -7.75 -10.04 -1.92
N GLU A 296 -8.49 -8.94 -1.94
CA GLU A 296 -8.36 -7.89 -0.92
C GLU A 296 -8.78 -8.35 0.48
N ALA A 297 -9.74 -9.27 0.61
CA ALA A 297 -10.09 -9.89 1.89
C ALA A 297 -8.89 -10.57 2.58
N ARG A 298 -7.90 -11.02 1.81
CA ARG A 298 -6.67 -11.61 2.35
C ARG A 298 -5.77 -10.59 3.05
N LEU A 299 -5.83 -9.29 2.65
CA LEU A 299 -5.11 -8.23 3.35
C LEU A 299 -5.55 -8.15 4.81
N VAL A 300 -6.85 -8.11 5.06
CA VAL A 300 -7.40 -8.07 6.42
C VAL A 300 -6.97 -9.32 7.20
N GLY A 301 -7.19 -10.50 6.62
CA GLY A 301 -6.92 -11.76 7.31
C GLY A 301 -5.45 -12.03 7.62
N GLN A 302 -4.55 -11.62 6.73
CA GLN A 302 -3.12 -11.91 6.87
C GLN A 302 -2.31 -10.76 7.46
N PHE A 303 -2.70 -9.52 7.14
CA PHE A 303 -1.89 -8.35 7.46
C PHE A 303 -2.64 -7.29 8.30
N GLY A 304 -3.96 -7.27 8.32
CA GLY A 304 -4.77 -6.31 9.08
C GLY A 304 -4.97 -4.97 8.36
N ASP A 305 -4.55 -4.88 7.08
CA ASP A 305 -4.86 -3.74 6.22
C ASP A 305 -6.26 -3.87 5.62
N GLY A 306 -6.92 -2.74 5.33
CA GLY A 306 -8.26 -2.73 4.74
C GLY A 306 -8.25 -2.81 3.22
N GLY A 307 -9.14 -3.63 2.64
CA GLY A 307 -9.40 -3.65 1.21
C GLY A 307 -10.30 -2.50 0.77
N LEU A 308 -10.20 -2.07 -0.50
CA LEU A 308 -10.99 -0.99 -1.08
C LEU A 308 -12.00 -1.48 -2.14
N ALA A 309 -11.94 -2.74 -2.56
CA ALA A 309 -13.00 -3.34 -3.35
C ALA A 309 -14.26 -3.51 -2.49
N LYS A 310 -15.42 -3.12 -3.02
CA LYS A 310 -16.71 -3.37 -2.34
C LYS A 310 -16.90 -4.87 -2.18
N GLY A 311 -17.28 -5.29 -0.99
CA GLY A 311 -17.40 -6.72 -0.66
C GLY A 311 -16.12 -7.36 -0.12
N ALA A 312 -14.99 -6.66 -0.06
CA ALA A 312 -13.75 -7.22 0.52
C ALA A 312 -13.90 -7.63 2.00
N ASN A 313 -14.82 -7.01 2.72
CA ASN A 313 -15.13 -7.37 4.11
C ASN A 313 -16.27 -8.40 4.23
N ASP A 314 -16.98 -8.71 3.13
CA ASP A 314 -18.07 -9.65 3.15
C ASP A 314 -17.53 -11.08 3.30
N GLY A 315 -18.09 -11.82 4.24
CA GLY A 315 -17.61 -13.17 4.50
C GLY A 315 -16.35 -13.29 5.37
N LEU A 316 -15.78 -12.17 5.85
CA LEU A 316 -14.76 -12.23 6.91
C LEU A 316 -15.40 -12.75 8.20
N PRO A 317 -14.73 -13.65 8.94
CA PRO A 317 -15.14 -13.98 10.31
C PRO A 317 -15.30 -12.71 11.13
N GLY A 318 -16.32 -12.68 12.03
CA GLY A 318 -16.66 -11.47 12.78
C GLY A 318 -15.48 -10.80 13.53
N GLU A 319 -14.56 -11.61 14.06
CA GLU A 319 -13.34 -11.12 14.71
C GLU A 319 -12.40 -10.40 13.73
N LEU A 320 -12.24 -10.93 12.50
CA LEU A 320 -11.42 -10.31 11.48
C LEU A 320 -12.09 -9.06 10.89
N ALA A 321 -13.42 -9.08 10.74
CA ALA A 321 -14.15 -7.90 10.29
C ALA A 321 -13.97 -6.71 11.26
N GLN A 322 -13.91 -6.98 12.58
CA GLN A 322 -13.63 -5.95 13.58
C GLN A 322 -12.22 -5.35 13.48
N LEU A 323 -11.27 -6.10 12.90
CA LEU A 323 -9.89 -5.63 12.67
C LEU A 323 -9.72 -4.89 11.35
N SER A 324 -10.72 -4.90 10.46
CA SER A 324 -10.61 -4.22 9.17
C SER A 324 -10.89 -2.72 9.31
N PRO A 325 -9.98 -1.85 8.88
CA PRO A 325 -10.21 -0.41 8.86
C PRO A 325 -11.29 0.03 7.85
N THR A 326 -11.62 -0.81 6.87
CA THR A 326 -12.55 -0.48 5.78
C THR A 326 -13.96 -1.06 5.96
N THR A 327 -14.29 -1.65 7.12
CA THR A 327 -15.70 -1.86 7.43
C THR A 327 -16.41 -0.50 7.51
N PRO A 328 -17.69 -0.41 7.10
CA PRO A 328 -18.40 0.88 7.09
C PRO A 328 -18.37 1.60 8.46
N ALA A 329 -18.48 0.87 9.56
CA ALA A 329 -18.44 1.45 10.90
C ALA A 329 -17.06 2.06 11.23
N ASN A 330 -15.97 1.35 10.92
CA ASN A 330 -14.62 1.78 11.23
C ASN A 330 -14.18 2.93 10.32
N LEU A 331 -14.42 2.81 9.01
CA LEU A 331 -14.02 3.84 8.05
C LEU A 331 -14.77 5.17 8.26
N ASN A 332 -16.07 5.10 8.58
CA ASN A 332 -16.87 6.31 8.85
C ASN A 332 -16.48 7.00 10.17
N ALA A 333 -15.92 6.26 11.12
CA ALA A 333 -15.46 6.80 12.39
C ALA A 333 -14.02 7.33 12.34
N ALA A 334 -13.29 7.04 11.28
CA ALA A 334 -11.89 7.41 11.10
C ALA A 334 -11.73 8.78 10.42
N VAL A 335 -10.58 9.40 10.61
CA VAL A 335 -10.15 10.63 9.95
C VAL A 335 -9.22 10.30 8.81
N ARG A 336 -9.54 10.75 7.61
CA ARG A 336 -8.61 10.65 6.48
C ARG A 336 -7.45 11.63 6.68
N MET A 337 -6.22 11.16 6.54
CA MET A 337 -5.04 12.05 6.52
C MET A 337 -5.15 13.00 5.34
N ASP A 338 -4.98 14.30 5.60
CA ASP A 338 -5.02 15.34 4.56
C ASP A 338 -3.65 15.47 3.92
N VAL A 339 -3.56 14.90 2.71
CA VAL A 339 -2.34 14.87 1.90
C VAL A 339 -1.85 16.28 1.55
N GLY A 340 -2.78 17.16 1.17
CA GLY A 340 -2.45 18.55 0.82
C GLY A 340 -1.85 19.29 2.01
N PHE A 341 -2.49 19.18 3.18
CA PHE A 341 -1.98 19.78 4.40
C PHE A 341 -0.55 19.30 4.72
N TRP A 342 -0.31 17.99 4.69
CA TRP A 342 1.00 17.43 5.02
C TRP A 342 2.06 17.74 3.95
N HIS A 343 1.70 17.74 2.68
CA HIS A 343 2.59 18.17 1.60
C HIS A 343 3.14 19.58 1.85
N ASP A 344 2.26 20.51 2.19
CA ASP A 344 2.62 21.93 2.35
C ASP A 344 3.33 22.24 3.69
N ASN A 345 3.08 21.42 4.73
CA ASN A 345 3.47 21.78 6.10
C ASN A 345 4.47 20.82 6.74
N LEU A 346 4.73 19.65 6.17
CA LEU A 346 5.54 18.60 6.82
C LEU A 346 6.92 19.09 7.25
N THR A 347 7.67 19.74 6.36
CA THR A 347 9.04 20.19 6.65
C THR A 347 9.07 21.17 7.81
N LYS A 348 8.18 22.15 7.80
CA LYS A 348 8.09 23.18 8.85
C LYS A 348 7.65 22.58 10.19
N LEU A 349 6.64 21.73 10.17
CA LEU A 349 6.10 21.13 11.38
C LEU A 349 7.04 20.09 11.97
N ARG A 350 7.80 19.37 11.15
CA ARG A 350 8.85 18.44 11.59
C ARG A 350 9.97 19.20 12.31
N GLN A 351 10.49 20.28 11.72
CA GLN A 351 11.49 21.12 12.37
C GLN A 351 11.00 21.65 13.72
N ARG A 352 9.74 22.09 13.78
CA ARG A 352 9.14 22.53 15.05
C ARG A 352 9.02 21.39 16.07
N PHE A 353 8.62 20.20 15.64
CA PHE A 353 8.51 19.03 16.50
C PHE A 353 9.87 18.60 17.04
N ASP A 354 10.90 18.58 16.20
CA ASP A 354 12.26 18.23 16.61
C ASP A 354 12.80 19.24 17.64
N ALA A 355 12.59 20.53 17.43
CA ALA A 355 12.94 21.58 18.40
C ALA A 355 12.15 21.44 19.70
N TRP A 356 10.85 21.15 19.63
CA TRP A 356 10.00 20.89 20.79
C TRP A 356 10.45 19.64 21.56
N LEU A 357 10.83 18.58 20.86
CA LEU A 357 11.32 17.34 21.46
C LEU A 357 12.64 17.58 22.22
N ALA A 358 13.54 18.37 21.63
CA ALA A 358 14.85 18.70 22.22
C ALA A 358 14.80 19.68 23.39
N ALA A 359 13.70 20.39 23.57
CA ALA A 359 13.60 21.46 24.56
C ALA A 359 13.53 21.00 26.03
N HIS A 360 13.61 19.66 26.32
CA HIS A 360 13.70 19.15 27.73
C HIS A 360 14.19 17.71 27.77
#